data_aa147749fffef2daf1bd679d3125780e
#
_entry.id   aa147749fffef2daf1bd679d3125780e
#
_cell.length_a   1.000
_cell.length_b   1.000
_cell.length_c   1.000
_cell.angle_alpha   90.00
_cell.angle_beta   90.00
_cell.angle_gamma   90.00
#
_symmetry.space_group_name_H-M   'P 1'
#
loop_
_entity.id
_entity.type
_entity.pdbx_description
1 polymer ?
#
loop_
_entity_poly.entity_id
_entity_poly.type
_entity_poly.pdbx_seq_one_letter_code
_entity_poly.pdbx_strand_id
1 'polypeptide(L)'
;LQGAHHIYDATYLMKHFPQSKADKSAYGVSDEYIYKLALEILNNATKPTFIAMLTTSNHPPFHLPRTYVPKPITLPDTLLFLRTYESQEKMKTAALLYQYANDTFGYFMNMLKASPLAQNTIVAASGDHRLRDFNSNTSTDKALYYAVPLYMYVPPRYTSQIHYDSSRVGSHKDILPTLYDLSLPHTTYISIGGRNILSKDDDERYAFGFNQLVWIDKDGIYPIPTEVGYKWADSAQSFGLLSTNESFILNEKKKQFAQEYKELFDYSIRWRIFDMQDSSFE
;
A
#
# COMPACT_ATOMS: atom_id res chain seq x y z
N LEU A 1 11.31 -18.52 3.94
CA LEU A 1 10.30 -17.46 4.00
C LEU A 1 10.95 -16.10 4.30
N GLN A 2 11.83 -15.63 3.42
CA GLN A 2 12.38 -14.25 3.38
C GLN A 2 12.94 -13.73 4.72
N GLY A 3 13.52 -14.61 5.54
CA GLY A 3 14.16 -14.20 6.81
C GLY A 3 13.20 -13.89 7.97
N ALA A 4 11.90 -14.19 7.85
CA ALA A 4 10.97 -14.05 8.96
C ALA A 4 11.25 -15.10 10.04
N HIS A 5 11.43 -14.65 11.28
CA HIS A 5 11.65 -15.56 12.43
C HIS A 5 10.37 -16.27 12.86
N HIS A 6 9.23 -15.63 12.71
CA HIS A 6 7.92 -16.15 13.08
C HIS A 6 6.91 -15.86 11.99
N ILE A 7 6.04 -16.84 11.69
CA ILE A 7 4.95 -16.70 10.75
C ILE A 7 3.67 -17.13 11.47
N TYR A 8 2.69 -16.24 11.44
CA TYR A 8 1.40 -16.44 12.08
C TYR A 8 0.32 -16.47 10.99
N ASP A 9 -0.09 -17.67 10.62
CA ASP A 9 -1.12 -17.88 9.62
C ASP A 9 -2.55 -17.91 10.22
N ALA A 10 -3.54 -18.12 9.37
CA ALA A 10 -4.93 -18.23 9.80
C ALA A 10 -5.15 -19.39 10.80
N THR A 11 -4.39 -20.48 10.69
CA THR A 11 -4.46 -21.63 11.60
C THR A 11 -4.01 -21.25 13.00
N TYR A 12 -2.89 -20.53 13.07
CA TYR A 12 -2.40 -19.97 14.33
C TYR A 12 -3.43 -19.02 14.94
N LEU A 13 -3.95 -18.06 14.15
CA LEU A 13 -4.93 -17.08 14.62
C LEU A 13 -6.22 -17.74 15.14
N MET A 14 -6.73 -18.76 14.47
CA MET A 14 -7.90 -19.51 14.93
C MET A 14 -7.67 -20.34 16.21
N LYS A 15 -6.44 -20.74 16.47
CA LYS A 15 -6.05 -21.42 17.71
C LYS A 15 -5.91 -20.40 18.85
N HIS A 16 -5.27 -19.27 18.58
CA HIS A 16 -5.00 -18.21 19.55
C HIS A 16 -6.27 -17.42 19.92
N PHE A 17 -7.11 -17.13 18.92
CA PHE A 17 -8.41 -16.48 19.03
C PHE A 17 -9.53 -17.40 18.54
N PRO A 18 -10.04 -18.36 19.35
CA PRO A 18 -11.02 -19.36 18.89
C PRO A 18 -12.29 -18.76 18.28
N GLN A 19 -12.71 -17.58 18.71
CA GLN A 19 -13.86 -16.84 18.18
C GLN A 19 -13.68 -16.41 16.72
N SER A 20 -12.45 -16.26 16.23
CA SER A 20 -12.15 -15.90 14.85
C SER A 20 -12.61 -16.93 13.82
N LYS A 21 -12.87 -18.16 14.27
CA LYS A 21 -13.37 -19.24 13.39
C LYS A 21 -14.73 -18.95 12.79
N ALA A 22 -15.56 -18.14 13.49
CA ALA A 22 -16.92 -17.82 13.06
C ALA A 22 -16.98 -17.01 11.76
N ASP A 23 -15.94 -16.22 11.49
CA ASP A 23 -15.85 -15.32 10.35
C ASP A 23 -14.64 -15.66 9.43
N LYS A 24 -14.24 -16.94 9.41
CA LYS A 24 -13.19 -17.43 8.51
C LYS A 24 -13.64 -17.34 7.05
N SER A 25 -12.80 -16.74 6.23
CA SER A 25 -12.92 -16.75 4.77
C SER A 25 -11.94 -17.73 4.12
N ALA A 26 -11.94 -17.80 2.79
CA ALA A 26 -10.95 -18.56 2.01
C ALA A 26 -9.51 -17.99 2.19
N TYR A 27 -9.37 -16.73 2.55
CA TYR A 27 -8.09 -16.01 2.64
C TYR A 27 -7.58 -15.87 4.07
N GLY A 28 -8.39 -16.12 5.07
CA GLY A 28 -7.98 -15.99 6.46
C GLY A 28 -9.11 -15.70 7.42
N VAL A 29 -8.78 -15.08 8.53
CA VAL A 29 -9.71 -14.59 9.54
C VAL A 29 -9.87 -13.09 9.43
N SER A 30 -10.88 -12.51 10.08
CA SER A 30 -11.13 -11.07 10.08
C SER A 30 -9.92 -10.27 10.57
N ASP A 31 -9.64 -9.13 9.94
CA ASP A 31 -8.44 -8.31 10.14
C ASP A 31 -8.22 -7.87 11.59
N GLU A 32 -9.29 -7.71 12.37
CA GLU A 32 -9.20 -7.35 13.79
C GLU A 32 -8.30 -8.30 14.61
N TYR A 33 -8.24 -9.59 14.23
CA TYR A 33 -7.42 -10.59 14.94
C TYR A 33 -5.94 -10.46 14.56
N ILE A 34 -5.62 -10.01 13.36
CA ILE A 34 -4.27 -9.67 12.93
C ILE A 34 -3.75 -8.50 13.78
N TYR A 35 -4.57 -7.45 13.92
CA TYR A 35 -4.23 -6.27 14.71
C TYR A 35 -4.12 -6.57 16.21
N LYS A 36 -5.01 -7.41 16.76
CA LYS A 36 -4.92 -7.86 18.15
C LYS A 36 -3.60 -8.59 18.41
N LEU A 37 -3.23 -9.53 17.54
CA LEU A 37 -1.96 -10.26 17.66
C LEU A 37 -0.76 -9.31 17.55
N ALA A 38 -0.80 -8.35 16.63
CA ALA A 38 0.28 -7.37 16.48
C ALA A 38 0.48 -6.55 17.76
N LEU A 39 -0.60 -6.08 18.39
CA LEU A 39 -0.52 -5.37 19.67
C LEU A 39 0.04 -6.26 20.80
N GLU A 40 -0.36 -7.53 20.87
CA GLU A 40 0.17 -8.48 21.85
C GLU A 40 1.68 -8.69 21.66
N ILE A 41 2.13 -8.88 20.41
CA ILE A 41 3.55 -9.04 20.08
C ILE A 41 4.34 -7.78 20.47
N LEU A 42 3.84 -6.59 20.09
CA LEU A 42 4.52 -5.33 20.37
C LEU A 42 4.60 -5.04 21.89
N ASN A 43 3.53 -5.31 22.64
CA ASN A 43 3.52 -5.11 24.10
C ASN A 43 4.48 -6.05 24.84
N ASN A 44 4.75 -7.22 24.28
CA ASN A 44 5.67 -8.20 24.87
C ASN A 44 7.09 -8.15 24.26
N ALA A 45 7.33 -7.27 23.29
CA ALA A 45 8.60 -7.17 22.61
C ALA A 45 9.68 -6.59 23.53
N THR A 46 10.77 -7.35 23.72
CA THR A 46 11.95 -6.92 24.48
C THR A 46 13.10 -6.45 23.58
N LYS A 47 12.92 -6.56 22.26
CA LYS A 47 13.90 -6.18 21.23
C LYS A 47 13.21 -5.44 20.10
N PRO A 48 13.93 -4.64 19.29
CA PRO A 48 13.37 -4.08 18.07
C PRO A 48 12.73 -5.17 17.22
N THR A 49 11.46 -4.95 16.86
CA THR A 49 10.63 -5.95 16.19
C THR A 49 10.00 -5.35 14.95
N PHE A 50 10.14 -6.01 13.82
CA PHE A 50 9.45 -5.68 12.58
C PHE A 50 8.29 -6.65 12.38
N ILE A 51 7.08 -6.12 12.16
CA ILE A 51 5.87 -6.89 11.88
C ILE A 51 5.36 -6.51 10.50
N ALA A 52 5.31 -7.49 9.59
CA ALA A 52 4.61 -7.36 8.33
C ALA A 52 3.22 -8.01 8.46
N MET A 53 2.18 -7.25 8.17
CA MET A 53 0.78 -7.70 8.26
C MET A 53 0.14 -7.69 6.87
N LEU A 54 -0.50 -8.80 6.50
CA LEU A 54 -1.35 -8.87 5.32
C LEU A 54 -2.80 -9.00 5.77
N THR A 55 -3.59 -7.97 5.53
CA THR A 55 -5.02 -7.95 5.80
C THR A 55 -5.79 -8.59 4.66
N THR A 56 -6.91 -9.24 4.93
CA THR A 56 -7.63 -10.04 3.93
C THR A 56 -9.13 -9.78 3.88
N SER A 57 -9.68 -9.02 4.82
CA SER A 57 -11.14 -8.84 4.93
C SER A 57 -11.75 -8.11 3.73
N ASN A 58 -10.99 -7.24 3.07
CA ASN A 58 -11.45 -6.49 1.90
C ASN A 58 -11.26 -7.25 0.56
N HIS A 59 -11.15 -8.59 0.62
CA HIS A 59 -10.97 -9.45 -0.55
C HIS A 59 -12.26 -10.23 -0.89
N PRO A 60 -12.64 -10.38 -2.17
CA PRO A 60 -13.74 -11.30 -2.56
C PRO A 60 -13.44 -12.77 -2.19
N PRO A 61 -14.47 -13.57 -1.84
CA PRO A 61 -15.87 -13.21 -1.67
C PRO A 61 -16.08 -12.37 -0.42
N PHE A 62 -16.77 -11.25 -0.60
CA PHE A 62 -16.99 -10.27 0.46
C PHE A 62 -17.86 -10.84 1.58
N HIS A 63 -17.30 -10.95 2.78
CA HIS A 63 -17.98 -11.46 3.96
C HIS A 63 -17.78 -10.53 5.14
N LEU A 64 -18.86 -9.82 5.51
CA LEU A 64 -18.83 -8.92 6.66
C LEU A 64 -18.84 -9.73 7.96
N PRO A 65 -17.90 -9.48 8.91
CA PRO A 65 -17.90 -10.16 10.19
C PRO A 65 -19.22 -9.98 10.94
N ARG A 66 -19.73 -11.05 11.55
CA ARG A 66 -21.05 -11.06 12.22
C ARG A 66 -21.14 -10.11 13.40
N THR A 67 -20.02 -9.81 14.02
CA THR A 67 -19.92 -8.91 15.18
C THR A 67 -19.81 -7.45 14.80
N TYR A 68 -19.58 -7.14 13.52
CA TYR A 68 -19.44 -5.77 13.05
C TYR A 68 -20.80 -5.14 12.78
N VAL A 69 -21.03 -3.97 13.37
CA VAL A 69 -22.23 -3.16 13.12
C VAL A 69 -21.83 -2.00 12.22
N PRO A 70 -22.16 -2.08 10.91
CA PRO A 70 -21.75 -1.03 9.97
C PRO A 70 -22.57 0.25 10.19
N LYS A 71 -21.90 1.38 9.94
CA LYS A 71 -22.59 2.68 9.82
C LYS A 71 -23.31 2.74 8.47
N PRO A 72 -24.46 3.43 8.40
CA PRO A 72 -25.15 3.63 7.13
C PRO A 72 -24.23 4.27 6.08
N ILE A 73 -24.26 3.72 4.86
CA ILE A 73 -23.55 4.28 3.72
C ILE A 73 -24.51 4.54 2.57
N THR A 74 -24.27 5.63 1.85
CA THR A 74 -24.93 5.92 0.58
C THR A 74 -23.88 5.88 -0.52
N LEU A 75 -24.11 5.04 -1.53
CA LEU A 75 -23.23 4.99 -2.69
C LEU A 75 -23.67 6.07 -3.67
N PRO A 76 -22.78 6.99 -4.10
CA PRO A 76 -23.11 7.96 -5.13
C PRO A 76 -23.54 7.28 -6.44
N ASP A 77 -24.49 7.86 -7.14
CA ASP A 77 -24.96 7.34 -8.44
C ASP A 77 -23.82 7.22 -9.46
N THR A 78 -22.84 8.12 -9.39
CA THR A 78 -21.62 8.08 -10.23
C THR A 78 -20.83 6.79 -10.06
N LEU A 79 -20.78 6.21 -8.86
CA LEU A 79 -20.14 4.90 -8.64
C LEU A 79 -20.95 3.76 -9.24
N LEU A 80 -22.28 3.94 -9.40
CA LEU A 80 -23.14 2.94 -10.01
C LEU A 80 -22.89 2.79 -11.51
N PHE A 81 -22.36 3.80 -12.20
CA PHE A 81 -21.97 3.74 -13.61
C PHE A 81 -20.60 3.09 -13.84
N LEU A 82 -19.75 3.06 -12.83
CA LEU A 82 -18.39 2.50 -12.92
C LEU A 82 -18.34 0.98 -12.66
N ARG A 83 -19.48 0.30 -12.76
CA ARG A 83 -19.61 -1.10 -12.33
C ARG A 83 -18.99 -2.09 -13.29
N THR A 84 -18.28 -3.05 -12.67
CA THR A 84 -18.19 -4.44 -13.15
C THR A 84 -18.96 -5.40 -12.24
N TYR A 85 -19.50 -4.93 -11.12
CA TYR A 85 -20.30 -5.78 -10.23
C TYR A 85 -21.64 -6.18 -10.88
N GLU A 86 -21.98 -7.45 -10.75
CA GLU A 86 -23.24 -8.02 -11.23
C GLU A 86 -24.47 -7.42 -10.55
N SER A 87 -24.30 -6.84 -9.32
CA SER A 87 -25.41 -6.25 -8.57
C SER A 87 -24.99 -5.09 -7.67
N GLN A 88 -25.94 -4.18 -7.40
CA GLN A 88 -25.77 -3.09 -6.43
C GLN A 88 -25.50 -3.64 -5.01
N GLU A 89 -26.05 -4.79 -4.68
CA GLU A 89 -25.89 -5.43 -3.38
C GLU A 89 -24.44 -5.86 -3.14
N LYS A 90 -23.79 -6.46 -4.14
CA LYS A 90 -22.36 -6.83 -4.06
C LYS A 90 -21.50 -5.58 -3.88
N MET A 91 -21.79 -4.51 -4.61
CA MET A 91 -21.09 -3.24 -4.46
C MET A 91 -21.24 -2.66 -3.05
N LYS A 92 -22.48 -2.66 -2.52
CA LYS A 92 -22.74 -2.21 -1.16
C LYS A 92 -21.99 -3.04 -0.13
N THR A 93 -21.97 -4.36 -0.30
CA THR A 93 -21.20 -5.27 0.58
C THR A 93 -19.71 -4.98 0.54
N ALA A 94 -19.14 -4.76 -0.64
CA ALA A 94 -17.74 -4.38 -0.79
C ALA A 94 -17.42 -3.04 -0.08
N ALA A 95 -18.32 -2.05 -0.21
CA ALA A 95 -18.15 -0.76 0.46
C ALA A 95 -18.27 -0.87 1.99
N LEU A 96 -19.16 -1.75 2.50
CA LEU A 96 -19.25 -2.03 3.94
C LEU A 96 -18.01 -2.74 4.47
N LEU A 97 -17.40 -3.63 3.68
CA LEU A 97 -16.13 -4.26 4.05
C LEU A 97 -14.97 -3.27 4.01
N TYR A 98 -14.97 -2.34 3.08
CA TYR A 98 -14.01 -1.24 3.09
C TYR A 98 -14.17 -0.37 4.35
N GLN A 99 -15.41 -0.10 4.79
CA GLN A 99 -15.68 0.57 6.07
C GLN A 99 -15.13 -0.25 7.24
N TYR A 100 -15.41 -1.55 7.28
CA TYR A 100 -14.90 -2.46 8.32
C TYR A 100 -13.37 -2.46 8.38
N ALA A 101 -12.69 -2.58 7.25
CA ALA A 101 -11.22 -2.60 7.18
C ALA A 101 -10.63 -1.29 7.72
N ASN A 102 -11.24 -0.14 7.38
CA ASN A 102 -10.82 1.16 7.91
C ASN A 102 -11.14 1.34 9.40
N ASP A 103 -12.31 0.91 9.86
CA ASP A 103 -12.70 1.02 11.27
C ASP A 103 -11.79 0.15 12.16
N THR A 104 -11.45 -1.08 11.72
CA THR A 104 -10.55 -1.97 12.48
C THR A 104 -9.12 -1.46 12.50
N PHE A 105 -8.62 -0.92 11.38
CA PHE A 105 -7.32 -0.27 11.34
C PHE A 105 -7.31 0.99 12.22
N GLY A 106 -8.35 1.81 12.16
CA GLY A 106 -8.51 2.98 13.02
C GLY A 106 -8.52 2.62 14.50
N TYR A 107 -9.22 1.53 14.87
CA TYR A 107 -9.21 1.02 16.24
C TYR A 107 -7.80 0.57 16.68
N PHE A 108 -7.10 -0.19 15.85
CA PHE A 108 -5.70 -0.58 16.10
C PHE A 108 -4.82 0.65 16.34
N MET A 109 -4.92 1.67 15.48
CA MET A 109 -4.14 2.89 15.62
C MET A 109 -4.48 3.68 16.89
N ASN A 110 -5.75 3.71 17.27
CA ASN A 110 -6.17 4.36 18.53
C ASN A 110 -5.59 3.63 19.75
N MET A 111 -5.64 2.31 19.77
CA MET A 111 -5.06 1.50 20.85
C MET A 111 -3.54 1.68 20.94
N LEU A 112 -2.85 1.67 19.79
CA LEU A 112 -1.41 1.91 19.73
C LEU A 112 -1.07 3.31 20.25
N LYS A 113 -1.76 4.34 19.77
CA LYS A 113 -1.52 5.74 20.16
C LYS A 113 -1.84 6.03 21.63
N ALA A 114 -2.79 5.32 22.22
CA ALA A 114 -3.16 5.44 23.64
C ALA A 114 -2.20 4.67 24.58
N SER A 115 -1.23 3.94 24.05
CA SER A 115 -0.29 3.11 24.81
C SER A 115 1.14 3.67 24.77
N PRO A 116 2.08 3.16 25.59
CA PRO A 116 3.50 3.50 25.49
C PRO A 116 4.12 3.20 24.13
N LEU A 117 3.54 2.29 23.36
CA LEU A 117 3.99 1.95 22.01
C LEU A 117 4.00 3.15 21.06
N ALA A 118 3.14 4.15 21.31
CA ALA A 118 3.09 5.39 20.53
C ALA A 118 4.45 6.09 20.40
N GLN A 119 5.32 5.96 21.37
CA GLN A 119 6.63 6.63 21.37
C GLN A 119 7.69 5.87 20.57
N ASN A 120 7.46 4.58 20.29
CA ASN A 120 8.49 3.67 19.78
C ASN A 120 8.09 2.93 18.50
N THR A 121 6.84 3.06 18.03
CA THR A 121 6.35 2.28 16.91
C THR A 121 6.07 3.18 15.71
N ILE A 122 6.74 2.91 14.59
CA ILE A 122 6.43 3.49 13.29
C ILE A 122 5.44 2.55 12.60
N VAL A 123 4.39 3.09 12.02
CA VAL A 123 3.41 2.30 11.25
C VAL A 123 3.35 2.84 9.82
N ALA A 124 3.45 1.94 8.85
CA ALA A 124 3.14 2.22 7.45
C ALA A 124 2.05 1.25 7.00
N ALA A 125 0.99 1.76 6.40
CA ALA A 125 -0.09 0.95 5.85
C ALA A 125 -0.44 1.45 4.45
N SER A 126 -0.54 0.53 3.50
CA SER A 126 -0.89 0.84 2.12
C SER A 126 -1.79 -0.24 1.55
N GLY A 127 -2.66 0.12 0.62
CA GLY A 127 -3.30 -0.88 -0.24
C GLY A 127 -2.24 -1.52 -1.15
N ASP A 128 -2.39 -2.79 -1.47
CA ASP A 128 -1.58 -3.49 -2.46
C ASP A 128 -2.00 -3.09 -3.89
N HIS A 129 -3.30 -2.92 -4.11
CA HIS A 129 -3.91 -2.40 -5.31
C HIS A 129 -5.31 -1.86 -4.99
N ARG A 130 -5.90 -1.11 -5.90
CA ARG A 130 -7.30 -0.70 -5.81
C ARG A 130 -8.25 -1.89 -5.95
N LEU A 131 -9.49 -1.71 -5.54
CA LEU A 131 -10.56 -2.67 -5.82
C LEU A 131 -10.77 -2.78 -7.34
N ARG A 132 -10.57 -3.98 -7.90
CA ARG A 132 -10.51 -4.21 -9.36
C ARG A 132 -11.83 -3.98 -10.06
N ASP A 133 -12.94 -4.12 -9.34
CA ASP A 133 -14.29 -4.05 -9.89
C ASP A 133 -14.83 -2.63 -10.12
N PHE A 134 -14.01 -1.61 -9.83
CA PHE A 134 -14.29 -0.24 -10.23
C PHE A 134 -13.49 0.10 -11.48
N ASN A 135 -14.16 0.22 -12.61
CA ASN A 135 -13.52 0.66 -13.84
C ASN A 135 -13.33 2.18 -13.83
N SER A 136 -12.16 2.61 -14.25
CA SER A 136 -11.91 3.96 -14.69
C SER A 136 -12.29 4.03 -16.17
N ASN A 137 -13.19 4.92 -16.52
CA ASN A 137 -13.65 5.06 -17.91
C ASN A 137 -13.19 6.35 -18.58
N THR A 138 -12.40 7.16 -17.87
CA THR A 138 -11.93 8.43 -18.42
C THR A 138 -10.46 8.36 -18.79
N SER A 139 -10.07 9.05 -19.84
CA SER A 139 -8.67 9.17 -20.24
C SER A 139 -7.85 9.95 -19.21
N THR A 140 -8.51 10.65 -18.29
CA THR A 140 -7.91 11.59 -17.34
C THR A 140 -7.64 11.00 -15.95
N ASP A 141 -8.19 9.85 -15.60
CA ASP A 141 -8.02 9.24 -14.28
C ASP A 141 -7.09 8.00 -14.25
N LYS A 142 -6.20 7.89 -15.23
CA LYS A 142 -5.27 6.77 -15.36
C LYS A 142 -4.37 6.56 -14.14
N ALA A 143 -3.87 7.63 -13.52
CA ALA A 143 -3.05 7.51 -12.32
C ALA A 143 -3.90 7.13 -11.11
N LEU A 144 -5.09 7.71 -10.99
CA LEU A 144 -6.03 7.38 -9.92
C LEU A 144 -6.47 5.91 -9.98
N TYR A 145 -6.52 5.34 -11.19
CA TYR A 145 -6.80 3.92 -11.40
C TYR A 145 -5.80 2.98 -10.70
N TYR A 146 -4.54 3.39 -10.58
CA TYR A 146 -3.48 2.60 -9.93
C TYR A 146 -3.13 3.12 -8.54
N ALA A 147 -3.70 4.24 -8.12
CA ALA A 147 -3.41 4.84 -6.84
C ALA A 147 -3.96 4.01 -5.67
N VAL A 148 -3.18 3.97 -4.62
CA VAL A 148 -3.56 3.41 -3.33
C VAL A 148 -3.19 4.40 -2.23
N PRO A 149 -3.95 4.46 -1.12
CA PRO A 149 -3.57 5.30 0.01
C PRO A 149 -2.30 4.75 0.66
N LEU A 150 -1.43 5.65 1.10
CA LEU A 150 -0.34 5.37 2.02
C LEU A 150 -0.60 6.13 3.32
N TYR A 151 -0.78 5.41 4.41
CA TYR A 151 -0.84 5.96 5.75
C TYR A 151 0.49 5.73 6.46
N MET A 152 1.03 6.77 7.10
CA MET A 152 2.22 6.65 7.95
C MET A 152 1.97 7.31 9.30
N TYR A 153 2.34 6.60 10.36
CA TYR A 153 2.46 7.15 11.70
C TYR A 153 3.93 7.14 12.10
N VAL A 154 4.45 8.32 12.37
CA VAL A 154 5.81 8.52 12.84
C VAL A 154 5.75 9.09 14.25
N PRO A 155 6.37 8.46 15.27
CA PRO A 155 6.35 8.95 16.63
C PRO A 155 6.90 10.38 16.74
N PRO A 156 6.40 11.20 17.71
CA PRO A 156 6.79 12.60 17.89
C PRO A 156 8.31 12.83 17.96
N ARG A 157 9.05 11.88 18.54
CA ARG A 157 10.52 11.96 18.66
C ARG A 157 11.27 11.99 17.33
N TYR A 158 10.65 11.54 16.23
CA TYR A 158 11.24 11.53 14.89
C TYR A 158 10.75 12.67 14.00
N THR A 159 9.78 13.48 14.44
CA THR A 159 9.17 14.53 13.60
C THR A 159 10.14 15.60 13.14
N SER A 160 11.23 15.85 13.88
CA SER A 160 12.30 16.75 13.44
C SER A 160 13.14 16.22 12.28
N GLN A 161 13.07 14.92 12.01
CA GLN A 161 13.82 14.25 10.95
C GLN A 161 13.05 14.12 9.65
N ILE A 162 11.75 14.38 9.67
CA ILE A 162 10.87 14.22 8.52
C ILE A 162 10.43 15.56 7.94
N HIS A 163 10.15 15.53 6.64
CA HIS A 163 9.50 16.60 5.91
C HIS A 163 8.35 15.99 5.08
N TYR A 164 7.12 16.39 5.40
CA TYR A 164 5.95 15.99 4.62
C TYR A 164 5.72 17.01 3.51
N ASP A 165 5.69 16.52 2.28
CA ASP A 165 5.36 17.30 1.10
C ASP A 165 4.35 16.51 0.26
N SER A 166 3.13 17.03 0.17
CA SER A 166 2.03 16.39 -0.56
C SER A 166 2.21 16.40 -2.08
N SER A 167 3.15 17.16 -2.60
CA SER A 167 3.48 17.19 -4.03
C SER A 167 4.45 16.09 -4.47
N ARG A 168 5.06 15.37 -3.51
CA ARG A 168 6.00 14.31 -3.83
C ARG A 168 5.32 13.12 -4.46
N VAL A 169 5.82 12.75 -5.62
CA VAL A 169 5.37 11.56 -6.34
C VAL A 169 6.15 10.34 -5.84
N GLY A 170 5.47 9.25 -5.59
CA GLY A 170 6.08 8.00 -5.14
C GLY A 170 5.22 6.78 -5.44
N SER A 171 5.71 5.61 -5.05
CA SER A 171 4.99 4.34 -5.12
C SER A 171 5.44 3.40 -4.01
N HIS A 172 4.98 2.14 -4.03
CA HIS A 172 5.36 1.13 -3.03
C HIS A 172 6.88 0.97 -2.85
N LYS A 173 7.68 1.26 -3.89
CA LYS A 173 9.15 1.20 -3.82
C LYS A 173 9.76 2.07 -2.72
N ASP A 174 9.04 3.12 -2.30
CA ASP A 174 9.52 4.12 -1.36
C ASP A 174 9.18 3.79 0.12
N ILE A 175 8.29 2.81 0.35
CA ILE A 175 7.81 2.49 1.71
C ILE A 175 8.93 1.93 2.57
N LEU A 176 9.59 0.86 2.15
CA LEU A 176 10.67 0.25 2.93
C LEU A 176 11.89 1.17 3.09
N PRO A 177 12.38 1.87 2.04
CA PRO A 177 13.43 2.87 2.21
C PRO A 177 13.09 3.94 3.26
N THR A 178 11.85 4.43 3.28
CA THR A 178 11.40 5.38 4.30
C THR A 178 11.45 4.78 5.71
N LEU A 179 10.96 3.54 5.86
CA LEU A 179 10.99 2.83 7.15
C LEU A 179 12.42 2.56 7.62
N TYR A 180 13.32 2.16 6.72
CA TYR A 180 14.72 1.87 7.06
C TYR A 180 15.46 3.12 7.54
N ASP A 181 15.30 4.23 6.82
CA ASP A 181 15.93 5.49 7.19
C ASP A 181 15.47 6.00 8.56
N LEU A 182 14.19 5.83 8.88
CA LEU A 182 13.62 6.22 10.16
C LEU A 182 13.95 5.27 11.32
N SER A 183 14.09 3.96 11.07
CA SER A 183 14.18 2.95 12.12
C SER A 183 15.57 2.31 12.26
N LEU A 184 16.39 2.35 11.23
CA LEU A 184 17.70 1.71 11.13
C LEU A 184 18.77 2.72 10.71
N PRO A 185 19.03 3.79 11.49
CA PRO A 185 20.02 4.79 11.14
C PRO A 185 21.39 4.16 10.94
N HIS A 186 22.14 4.62 9.94
CA HIS A 186 23.47 4.14 9.57
C HIS A 186 23.52 2.70 9.02
N THR A 187 22.38 2.13 8.64
CA THR A 187 22.37 0.80 8.00
C THR A 187 22.39 0.95 6.48
N THR A 188 23.29 0.23 5.84
CA THR A 188 23.31 0.13 4.38
C THR A 188 22.32 -0.93 3.91
N TYR A 189 21.50 -0.59 2.95
CA TYR A 189 20.58 -1.52 2.30
C TYR A 189 20.60 -1.35 0.78
N ILE A 190 20.16 -2.37 0.08
CA ILE A 190 20.03 -2.32 -1.39
C ILE A 190 18.55 -2.07 -1.71
N SER A 191 18.30 -1.04 -2.50
CA SER A 191 16.97 -0.69 -3.01
C SER A 191 17.03 -0.47 -4.52
N ILE A 192 15.98 -0.88 -5.21
CA ILE A 192 15.83 -0.62 -6.64
C ILE A 192 15.07 0.67 -6.81
N GLY A 193 15.78 1.81 -6.72
CA GLY A 193 15.24 3.13 -6.98
C GLY A 193 14.23 3.66 -5.96
N GLY A 194 14.10 3.02 -4.79
CA GLY A 194 13.30 3.57 -3.69
C GLY A 194 14.07 4.61 -2.89
N ARG A 195 13.35 5.58 -2.33
CA ARG A 195 13.90 6.65 -1.50
C ARG A 195 13.07 6.87 -0.23
N ASN A 196 13.63 7.58 0.74
CA ASN A 196 12.84 8.08 1.86
C ASN A 196 11.94 9.23 1.39
N ILE A 197 10.63 8.96 1.25
CA ILE A 197 9.65 9.96 0.79
C ILE A 197 9.41 11.07 1.83
N LEU A 198 9.84 10.88 3.06
CA LEU A 198 9.76 11.86 4.15
C LEU A 198 11.10 12.54 4.45
N SER A 199 12.14 12.34 3.64
CA SER A 199 13.41 13.02 3.80
C SER A 199 13.27 14.54 3.59
N LYS A 200 14.09 15.33 4.30
CA LYS A 200 14.21 16.77 4.01
C LYS A 200 14.84 17.01 2.65
N ASP A 201 15.84 16.22 2.32
CA ASP A 201 16.53 16.25 1.03
C ASP A 201 15.89 15.22 0.11
N ASP A 202 15.24 15.68 -0.94
CA ASP A 202 14.60 14.80 -1.91
C ASP A 202 15.57 14.41 -3.02
N ASP A 203 15.74 13.13 -3.27
CA ASP A 203 16.55 12.65 -4.39
C ASP A 203 15.69 12.61 -5.67
N GLU A 204 15.82 13.64 -6.48
CA GLU A 204 15.05 13.78 -7.73
C GLU A 204 15.24 12.60 -8.70
N ARG A 205 16.35 11.87 -8.64
CA ARG A 205 16.61 10.70 -9.49
C ARG A 205 15.58 9.60 -9.25
N TYR A 206 15.04 9.54 -8.04
CA TYR A 206 14.06 8.54 -7.61
C TYR A 206 12.66 9.12 -7.38
N ALA A 207 12.45 10.38 -7.79
CA ALA A 207 11.19 11.11 -7.66
C ALA A 207 10.14 10.66 -8.70
N PHE A 208 9.83 9.37 -8.72
CA PHE A 208 8.83 8.78 -9.60
C PHE A 208 8.03 7.68 -8.90
N GLY A 209 6.83 7.46 -9.39
CA GLY A 209 6.03 6.28 -9.09
C GLY A 209 6.04 5.30 -10.26
N PHE A 210 5.99 4.02 -9.97
CA PHE A 210 6.11 2.97 -10.97
C PHE A 210 5.21 1.78 -10.65
N ASN A 211 4.58 1.27 -11.70
CA ASN A 211 4.14 -0.11 -11.79
C ASN A 211 4.49 -0.65 -13.19
N GLN A 212 4.17 -1.91 -13.49
CA GLN A 212 4.55 -2.53 -14.78
C GLN A 212 3.90 -1.87 -16.01
N LEU A 213 2.87 -1.05 -15.83
CA LEU A 213 2.06 -0.51 -16.90
C LEU A 213 2.17 1.01 -17.03
N VAL A 214 2.46 1.71 -15.93
CA VAL A 214 2.51 3.16 -15.91
C VAL A 214 3.68 3.67 -15.07
N TRP A 215 4.15 4.83 -15.47
CA TRP A 215 5.12 5.64 -14.78
C TRP A 215 4.51 6.99 -14.47
N ILE A 216 4.81 7.55 -13.30
CA ILE A 216 4.40 8.89 -12.91
C ILE A 216 5.58 9.67 -12.34
N ASP A 217 5.64 10.95 -12.63
CA ASP A 217 6.57 11.89 -12.02
C ASP A 217 5.94 13.29 -11.93
N LYS A 218 6.73 14.32 -11.63
CA LYS A 218 6.25 15.69 -11.51
C LYS A 218 5.59 16.24 -12.79
N ASP A 219 5.95 15.73 -13.97
CA ASP A 219 5.47 16.23 -15.25
C ASP A 219 4.12 15.59 -15.67
N GLY A 220 3.83 14.38 -15.17
CA GLY A 220 2.59 13.70 -15.52
C GLY A 220 2.62 12.20 -15.36
N ILE A 221 1.73 11.55 -16.08
CA ILE A 221 1.61 10.09 -16.18
C ILE A 221 1.88 9.64 -17.60
N TYR A 222 2.60 8.54 -17.74
CA TYR A 222 2.81 7.88 -19.03
C TYR A 222 2.78 6.38 -18.92
N PRO A 223 2.04 5.72 -19.84
CA PRO A 223 2.05 4.26 -19.95
C PRO A 223 3.42 3.75 -20.41
N ILE A 224 3.79 2.51 -20.02
CA ILE A 224 4.99 1.85 -20.47
C ILE A 224 4.56 0.67 -21.37
N PRO A 225 5.04 0.52 -22.60
CA PRO A 225 6.03 1.34 -23.32
C PRO A 225 5.35 2.30 -24.32
N THR A 226 5.12 3.52 -23.99
CA THR A 226 4.63 4.50 -24.98
C THR A 226 5.54 5.70 -25.08
N GLU A 227 5.39 6.45 -26.18
CA GLU A 227 6.14 7.69 -26.43
C GLU A 227 5.42 8.92 -25.89
N VAL A 228 4.18 8.73 -25.43
CA VAL A 228 3.27 9.81 -25.09
C VAL A 228 2.92 9.76 -23.61
N GLY A 229 3.13 10.87 -22.92
CA GLY A 229 2.64 11.13 -21.57
C GLY A 229 1.46 12.11 -21.56
N TYR A 230 0.83 12.24 -20.40
CA TYR A 230 -0.27 13.17 -20.16
C TYR A 230 0.05 14.04 -18.96
N LYS A 231 -0.08 15.36 -19.11
CA LYS A 231 0.21 16.33 -18.05
C LYS A 231 -0.78 16.19 -16.89
N TRP A 232 -0.35 16.53 -15.69
CA TRP A 232 -1.25 16.65 -14.55
C TRP A 232 -2.27 17.77 -14.78
N ALA A 233 -3.50 17.52 -14.36
CA ALA A 233 -4.51 18.57 -14.28
C ALA A 233 -4.22 19.45 -13.07
N ASP A 234 -4.34 20.78 -13.25
CA ASP A 234 -4.28 21.73 -12.14
C ASP A 234 -5.58 21.67 -11.33
N SER A 235 -5.69 20.65 -10.47
CA SER A 235 -6.89 20.45 -9.63
C SER A 235 -6.47 19.84 -8.29
N ALA A 236 -6.85 20.51 -7.21
CA ALA A 236 -6.78 19.96 -5.86
C ALA A 236 -7.77 18.78 -5.65
N GLN A 237 -8.66 18.55 -6.60
CA GLN A 237 -9.59 17.42 -6.60
C GLN A 237 -8.83 16.14 -6.93
N SER A 238 -9.28 15.02 -6.34
CA SER A 238 -8.70 13.70 -6.58
C SER A 238 -7.20 13.58 -6.21
N PHE A 239 -6.80 14.31 -5.17
CA PHE A 239 -5.42 14.27 -4.65
C PHE A 239 -4.33 14.61 -5.67
N GLY A 240 -4.66 15.41 -6.69
CA GLY A 240 -3.71 15.77 -7.75
C GLY A 240 -3.39 14.65 -8.74
N LEU A 241 -4.14 13.55 -8.74
CA LEU A 241 -3.89 12.38 -9.58
C LEU A 241 -4.71 12.36 -10.88
N LEU A 242 -5.41 13.44 -11.20
CA LEU A 242 -6.04 13.59 -12.51
C LEU A 242 -5.03 14.12 -13.52
N SER A 243 -5.02 13.53 -14.71
CA SER A 243 -4.29 14.06 -15.87
C SER A 243 -5.22 14.81 -16.80
N THR A 244 -4.65 15.69 -17.62
CA THR A 244 -5.39 16.30 -18.73
C THR A 244 -5.42 15.36 -19.94
N ASN A 245 -6.17 15.76 -20.98
CA ASN A 245 -6.05 15.15 -22.31
C ASN A 245 -4.90 15.73 -23.11
N GLU A 246 -4.19 16.73 -22.56
CA GLU A 246 -3.02 17.32 -23.19
C GLU A 246 -1.84 16.34 -23.09
N SER A 247 -1.45 15.82 -24.24
CA SER A 247 -0.32 14.92 -24.36
C SER A 247 0.98 15.64 -24.60
N PHE A 248 2.06 15.04 -24.18
CA PHE A 248 3.42 15.47 -24.50
C PHE A 248 4.28 14.26 -24.95
N ILE A 249 5.28 14.54 -25.79
CA ILE A 249 6.22 13.52 -26.21
C ILE A 249 7.31 13.41 -25.14
N LEU A 250 7.58 12.19 -24.71
CA LEU A 250 8.68 11.88 -23.80
C LEU A 250 10.02 12.14 -24.49
N ASN A 251 10.94 12.79 -23.78
CA ASN A 251 12.31 12.84 -24.27
C ASN A 251 12.97 11.45 -24.19
N GLU A 252 13.91 11.21 -25.10
CA GLU A 252 14.53 9.87 -25.24
C GLU A 252 15.20 9.39 -23.95
N LYS A 253 15.84 10.27 -23.16
CA LYS A 253 16.47 9.89 -21.89
C LYS A 253 15.45 9.35 -20.88
N LYS A 254 14.30 10.02 -20.76
CA LYS A 254 13.23 9.62 -19.82
C LYS A 254 12.60 8.31 -20.26
N LYS A 255 12.35 8.16 -21.56
CA LYS A 255 11.83 6.92 -22.16
C LYS A 255 12.78 5.74 -21.93
N GLN A 256 14.05 5.93 -22.26
CA GLN A 256 15.09 4.93 -22.03
C GLN A 256 15.20 4.55 -20.56
N PHE A 257 15.24 5.54 -19.65
CA PHE A 257 15.33 5.29 -18.21
C PHE A 257 14.14 4.49 -17.69
N ALA A 258 12.91 4.82 -18.10
CA ALA A 258 11.72 4.09 -17.67
C ALA A 258 11.73 2.62 -18.17
N GLN A 259 12.19 2.40 -19.38
CA GLN A 259 12.32 1.07 -19.96
C GLN A 259 13.42 0.24 -19.25
N GLU A 260 14.60 0.81 -19.08
CA GLU A 260 15.73 0.16 -18.40
C GLU A 260 15.40 -0.15 -16.93
N TYR A 261 14.69 0.76 -16.24
CA TYR A 261 14.23 0.53 -14.87
C TYR A 261 13.28 -0.67 -14.80
N LYS A 262 12.32 -0.76 -15.73
CA LYS A 262 11.39 -1.88 -15.80
C LYS A 262 12.14 -3.21 -16.02
N GLU A 263 13.07 -3.23 -16.94
CA GLU A 263 13.88 -4.42 -17.25
C GLU A 263 14.75 -4.83 -16.06
N LEU A 264 15.39 -3.87 -15.38
CA LEU A 264 16.16 -4.11 -14.17
C LEU A 264 15.28 -4.67 -13.04
N PHE A 265 14.09 -4.13 -12.88
CA PHE A 265 13.14 -4.60 -11.87
C PHE A 265 12.71 -6.05 -12.15
N ASP A 266 12.30 -6.35 -13.37
CA ASP A 266 11.92 -7.70 -13.79
C ASP A 266 13.09 -8.69 -13.65
N TYR A 267 14.30 -8.28 -14.03
CA TYR A 267 15.51 -9.08 -13.88
C TYR A 267 15.80 -9.38 -12.40
N SER A 268 15.73 -8.36 -11.54
CA SER A 268 16.02 -8.52 -10.11
C SER A 268 15.07 -9.49 -9.40
N ILE A 269 13.79 -9.49 -9.78
CA ILE A 269 12.80 -10.44 -9.26
C ILE A 269 13.16 -11.87 -9.70
N ARG A 270 13.43 -12.05 -10.99
CA ARG A 270 13.79 -13.36 -11.54
C ARG A 270 15.07 -13.90 -10.92
N TRP A 271 16.09 -13.06 -10.79
CA TRP A 271 17.36 -13.44 -10.18
C TRP A 271 17.17 -13.90 -8.73
N ARG A 272 16.37 -13.20 -7.93
CA ARG A 272 16.07 -13.61 -6.55
C ARG A 272 15.29 -14.91 -6.46
N ILE A 273 14.40 -15.19 -7.40
CA ILE A 273 13.68 -16.47 -7.46
C ILE A 273 14.66 -17.61 -7.75
N PHE A 274 15.61 -17.42 -8.64
CA PHE A 274 16.66 -18.40 -8.96
C PHE A 274 17.58 -18.65 -7.77
N ASP A 275 18.10 -17.60 -7.15
CA ASP A 275 18.98 -17.67 -5.99
C ASP A 275 18.34 -18.42 -4.80
N MET A 276 17.03 -18.21 -4.60
CA MET A 276 16.27 -18.92 -3.57
C MET A 276 16.06 -20.42 -3.89
N GLN A 277 16.04 -20.81 -5.17
CA GLN A 277 15.93 -22.20 -5.57
C GLN A 277 17.23 -22.96 -5.34
N ASP A 278 18.36 -22.34 -5.65
CA ASP A 278 19.69 -22.94 -5.44
C ASP A 278 20.02 -23.09 -3.95
N SER A 279 19.63 -22.12 -3.10
CA SER A 279 19.83 -22.19 -1.65
C SER A 279 18.93 -23.19 -0.91
N SER A 280 17.96 -23.79 -1.58
CA SER A 280 17.08 -24.83 -1.00
C SER A 280 17.65 -26.25 -1.16
N PHE A 281 18.81 -26.41 -1.80
CA PHE A 281 19.50 -27.68 -2.02
C PHE A 281 20.79 -27.84 -1.18
N GLU A 282 21.13 -26.84 -0.35
CA GLU A 282 22.14 -26.96 0.70
C GLU A 282 21.49 -27.17 2.09
#